data_a48161d411f2eebbabd3f89382e58a5a
#
_entry.id   a48161d411f2eebbabd3f89382e58a5a
#
_cell.length_a   1.000
_cell.length_b   1.000
_cell.length_c   1.000
_cell.angle_alpha   90.00
_cell.angle_beta   90.00
_cell.angle_gamma   90.00
#
_symmetry.space_group_name_H-M   'P 1'
#
loop_
_entity.id
_entity.type
_entity.pdbx_description
1 polymer ?
#
loop_
_entity_poly.entity_id
_entity_poly.type
_entity_poly.pdbx_seq_one_letter_code
_entity_poly.pdbx_strand_id
1 'polypeptide(L)'
;MTTNEVANKLVAYCREGKYKEAYDLYAEDAISIEMEGAPGEQITKGKENIWNAYQQWEESIEEIHGGAVGNPVVAANHFVVPMSMDATFKEQGRWAFDELCMYEVADGKIKKAQYFYEVPEMG
;
A
#
# COMPACT_ATOMS: atom_id res chain seq x y z
N MET A 1 -3.10 17.91 -9.08
CA MET A 1 -4.16 16.90 -9.27
C MET A 1 -5.14 16.96 -8.11
N THR A 2 -6.40 16.69 -8.39
CA THR A 2 -7.42 16.55 -7.34
C THR A 2 -7.26 15.21 -6.61
N THR A 3 -7.91 15.08 -5.45
CA THR A 3 -7.93 13.82 -4.70
C THR A 3 -8.49 12.68 -5.58
N ASN A 4 -9.56 12.94 -6.31
CA ASN A 4 -10.15 11.94 -7.22
C ASN A 4 -9.15 11.51 -8.30
N GLU A 5 -8.42 12.43 -8.89
CA GLU A 5 -7.43 12.12 -9.91
C GLU A 5 -6.28 11.26 -9.35
N VAL A 6 -5.79 11.61 -8.16
CA VAL A 6 -4.76 10.82 -7.49
C VAL A 6 -5.26 9.41 -7.20
N ALA A 7 -6.47 9.29 -6.65
CA ALA A 7 -7.09 8.00 -6.33
C ALA A 7 -7.22 7.12 -7.58
N ASN A 8 -7.72 7.67 -8.67
CA ASN A 8 -7.91 6.92 -9.91
C ASN A 8 -6.58 6.49 -10.52
N LYS A 9 -5.57 7.34 -10.48
CA LYS A 9 -4.23 6.98 -10.97
C LYS A 9 -3.59 5.89 -10.12
N LEU A 10 -3.69 6.00 -8.80
CA LEU A 10 -3.13 4.97 -7.91
C LEU A 10 -3.74 3.61 -8.21
N VAL A 11 -5.06 3.54 -8.29
CA VAL A 11 -5.77 2.29 -8.56
C VAL A 11 -5.37 1.72 -9.92
N ALA A 12 -5.32 2.55 -10.96
CA ALA A 12 -4.92 2.12 -12.29
C ALA A 12 -3.49 1.55 -12.30
N TYR A 13 -2.55 2.23 -11.67
CA TYR A 13 -1.16 1.75 -11.58
C TYR A 13 -1.06 0.44 -10.81
N CYS A 14 -1.77 0.32 -9.69
CA CYS A 14 -1.74 -0.91 -8.91
C CYS A 14 -2.33 -2.09 -9.69
N ARG A 15 -3.42 -1.87 -10.44
CA ARG A 15 -4.03 -2.90 -11.28
C ARG A 15 -3.12 -3.35 -12.42
N GLU A 16 -2.28 -2.46 -12.91
CA GLU A 16 -1.34 -2.75 -13.99
C GLU A 16 0.02 -3.26 -13.50
N GLY A 17 0.21 -3.34 -12.18
CA GLY A 17 1.50 -3.73 -11.60
C GLY A 17 2.57 -2.67 -11.70
N LYS A 18 2.19 -1.42 -11.96
CA LYS A 18 3.12 -0.29 -12.10
C LYS A 18 3.35 0.39 -10.75
N TYR A 19 3.99 -0.34 -9.84
CA TYR A 19 4.14 0.12 -8.46
C TYR A 19 5.09 1.30 -8.31
N LYS A 20 6.12 1.40 -9.13
CA LYS A 20 7.01 2.56 -9.09
C LYS A 20 6.25 3.85 -9.41
N GLU A 21 5.41 3.81 -10.44
CA GLU A 21 4.56 4.93 -10.81
C GLU A 21 3.54 5.25 -9.71
N ALA A 22 3.00 4.22 -9.06
CA ALA A 22 2.08 4.41 -7.94
C ALA A 22 2.77 5.16 -6.79
N TYR A 23 3.97 4.76 -6.41
CA TYR A 23 4.73 5.42 -5.34
C TYR A 23 5.23 6.81 -5.76
N ASP A 24 5.38 7.08 -7.06
CA ASP A 24 5.72 8.42 -7.54
C ASP A 24 4.58 9.43 -7.31
N LEU A 25 3.37 8.97 -7.00
CA LEU A 25 2.26 9.86 -6.58
C LEU A 25 2.45 10.40 -5.16
N TYR A 26 3.39 9.87 -4.40
CA TYR A 26 3.65 10.26 -3.01
C TYR A 26 4.46 11.56 -2.95
N ALA A 27 4.19 12.35 -1.92
CA ALA A 27 5.04 13.52 -1.61
C ALA A 27 6.39 13.06 -1.08
N GLU A 28 7.42 13.88 -1.24
CA GLU A 28 8.77 13.54 -0.76
C GLU A 28 8.81 13.28 0.73
N ASP A 29 7.99 13.99 1.51
CA ASP A 29 7.92 13.87 2.97
C ASP A 29 6.74 13.00 3.43
N ALA A 30 6.22 12.14 2.56
CA ALA A 30 5.09 11.28 2.89
C ALA A 30 5.40 10.33 4.05
N ILE A 31 4.35 9.91 4.74
CA ILE A 31 4.44 8.97 5.86
C ILE A 31 3.58 7.75 5.53
N SER A 32 4.13 6.57 5.79
CA SER A 32 3.41 5.29 5.67
C SER A 32 3.27 4.65 7.04
N ILE A 33 2.08 4.18 7.36
CA ILE A 33 1.76 3.60 8.67
C ILE A 33 1.21 2.19 8.47
N GLU A 34 1.89 1.20 9.06
CA GLU A 34 1.47 -0.19 9.07
C GLU A 34 0.72 -0.53 10.37
N MET A 35 0.10 -1.71 10.39
CA MET A 35 -0.55 -2.22 11.60
C MET A 35 0.50 -2.48 12.69
N GLU A 36 0.15 -2.22 13.94
CA GLU A 36 0.97 -2.59 15.07
C GLU A 36 1.16 -4.11 15.10
N GLY A 37 2.40 -4.54 15.29
CA GLY A 37 2.75 -5.97 15.33
C GLY A 37 3.08 -6.58 13.97
N ALA A 38 2.91 -5.84 12.89
CA ALA A 38 3.32 -6.30 11.56
C ALA A 38 4.86 -6.34 11.47
N PRO A 39 5.43 -7.22 10.63
CA PRO A 39 6.87 -7.25 10.42
C PRO A 39 7.39 -5.91 9.87
N GLY A 40 8.57 -5.51 10.32
CA GLY A 40 9.21 -4.28 9.90
C GLY A 40 8.82 -3.09 10.76
N GLU A 41 9.11 -1.90 10.28
CA GLU A 41 8.80 -0.67 10.99
C GLU A 41 7.34 -0.28 10.82
N GLN A 42 6.70 0.12 11.90
CA GLN A 42 5.31 0.55 11.85
C GLN A 42 5.15 1.87 11.10
N ILE A 43 6.06 2.81 11.29
CA ILE A 43 6.02 4.11 10.62
C ILE A 43 7.27 4.30 9.78
N THR A 44 7.08 4.58 8.50
CA THR A 44 8.15 4.87 7.57
C THR A 44 7.97 6.28 7.03
N LYS A 45 9.00 7.09 7.09
CA LYS A 45 8.97 8.49 6.66
C LYS A 45 9.82 8.70 5.43
N GLY A 46 9.25 9.43 4.48
CA GLY A 46 9.92 9.80 3.24
C GLY A 46 9.62 8.83 2.09
N LYS A 47 9.36 9.40 0.93
CA LYS A 47 9.00 8.66 -0.29
C LYS A 47 10.04 7.59 -0.65
N GLU A 48 11.31 7.93 -0.58
CA GLU A 48 12.38 6.99 -0.90
C GLU A 48 12.41 5.79 0.06
N ASN A 49 12.29 6.05 1.36
CA ASN A 49 12.26 5.00 2.37
C ASN A 49 11.02 4.12 2.24
N ILE A 50 9.89 4.72 1.90
CA ILE A 50 8.64 3.99 1.66
C ILE A 50 8.80 3.06 0.46
N TRP A 51 9.38 3.54 -0.62
CA TRP A 51 9.66 2.74 -1.81
C TRP A 51 10.62 1.59 -1.49
N ASN A 52 11.69 1.87 -0.74
CA ASN A 52 12.65 0.83 -0.33
C ASN A 52 11.99 -0.25 0.53
N ALA A 53 11.11 0.15 1.45
CA ALA A 53 10.37 -0.81 2.28
C ALA A 53 9.45 -1.69 1.43
N TYR A 54 8.78 -1.11 0.45
CA TYR A 54 7.95 -1.87 -0.48
C TYR A 54 8.78 -2.90 -1.26
N GLN A 55 9.94 -2.51 -1.77
CA GLN A 55 10.80 -3.41 -2.53
C GLN A 55 11.29 -4.58 -1.66
N GLN A 56 11.62 -4.33 -0.40
CA GLN A 56 12.01 -5.39 0.54
C GLN A 56 10.86 -6.36 0.79
N TRP A 57 9.65 -5.82 0.94
CA TRP A 57 8.46 -6.66 1.10
C TRP A 57 8.22 -7.51 -0.15
N GLU A 58 8.33 -6.92 -1.33
CA GLU A 58 8.17 -7.63 -2.60
C GLU A 58 9.18 -8.77 -2.74
N GLU A 59 10.43 -8.55 -2.32
CA GLU A 59 11.47 -9.59 -2.32
C GLU A 59 11.15 -10.75 -1.39
N SER A 60 10.32 -10.54 -0.37
CA SER A 60 9.92 -11.60 0.55
C SER A 60 8.86 -12.54 -0.06
N ILE A 61 8.29 -12.16 -1.19
CA ILE A 61 7.26 -12.96 -1.87
C ILE A 61 7.93 -13.99 -2.77
N GLU A 62 7.59 -15.27 -2.55
CA GLU A 62 8.04 -16.37 -3.40
C GLU A 62 7.13 -16.53 -4.62
N GLU A 63 5.81 -16.48 -4.41
CA GLU A 63 4.82 -16.64 -5.47
C GLU A 63 3.54 -15.88 -5.15
N ILE A 64 2.96 -15.21 -6.14
CA ILE A 64 1.67 -14.56 -6.02
C ILE A 64 0.64 -15.47 -6.67
N HIS A 65 -0.39 -15.87 -5.89
CA HIS A 65 -1.46 -16.75 -6.36
C HIS A 65 -2.65 -15.97 -6.89
N GLY A 66 -2.87 -14.76 -6.37
CA GLY A 66 -3.97 -13.92 -6.80
C GLY A 66 -4.04 -12.64 -5.98
N GLY A 67 -4.96 -11.79 -6.37
CA GLY A 67 -5.21 -10.53 -5.68
C GLY A 67 -6.16 -9.67 -6.47
N ALA A 68 -6.64 -8.61 -5.83
CA ALA A 68 -7.56 -7.66 -6.46
C ALA A 68 -7.35 -6.27 -5.88
N VAL A 69 -7.63 -5.26 -6.70
CA VAL A 69 -7.64 -3.86 -6.30
C VAL A 69 -9.04 -3.33 -6.56
N GLY A 70 -9.75 -2.98 -5.50
CA GLY A 70 -11.12 -2.48 -5.61
C GLY A 70 -11.17 -1.02 -6.05
N ASN A 71 -12.39 -0.51 -6.19
CA ASN A 71 -12.60 0.89 -6.57
C ASN A 71 -12.35 1.81 -5.37
N PRO A 72 -11.80 2.99 -5.59
CA PRO A 72 -11.55 3.93 -4.50
C PRO A 72 -12.86 4.54 -4.00
N VAL A 73 -12.92 4.79 -2.70
CA VAL A 73 -13.99 5.56 -2.07
C VAL A 73 -13.36 6.87 -1.61
N VAL A 74 -13.84 7.99 -2.12
CA VAL A 74 -13.22 9.31 -1.93
C VAL A 74 -14.13 10.21 -1.12
N ALA A 75 -13.56 10.89 -0.12
CA ALA A 75 -14.24 11.94 0.64
C ALA A 75 -13.22 13.00 1.03
N ALA A 76 -13.50 14.26 0.71
CA ALA A 76 -12.63 15.40 0.99
C ALA A 76 -11.21 15.15 0.40
N ASN A 77 -10.17 15.19 1.24
CA ASN A 77 -8.79 14.95 0.83
C ASN A 77 -8.31 13.53 1.17
N HIS A 78 -9.25 12.60 1.39
CA HIS A 78 -8.93 11.21 1.70
C HIS A 78 -9.56 10.27 0.69
N PHE A 79 -8.95 9.10 0.51
CA PHE A 79 -9.60 7.99 -0.19
C PHE A 79 -9.14 6.67 0.40
N VAL A 80 -10.01 5.67 0.26
CA VAL A 80 -9.75 4.31 0.74
C VAL A 80 -9.87 3.36 -0.44
N VAL A 81 -8.91 2.43 -0.55
CA VAL A 81 -8.91 1.41 -1.60
C VAL A 81 -8.89 0.04 -0.91
N PRO A 82 -9.92 -0.80 -1.12
CA PRO A 82 -9.87 -2.18 -0.66
C PRO A 82 -8.97 -2.98 -1.61
N MET A 83 -8.08 -3.77 -1.03
CA MET A 83 -7.18 -4.65 -1.78
C MET A 83 -7.17 -6.02 -1.15
N SER A 84 -6.86 -7.04 -1.93
CA SER A 84 -6.65 -8.39 -1.44
C SER A 84 -5.43 -9.00 -2.12
N MET A 85 -4.80 -9.94 -1.43
CA MET A 85 -3.66 -10.67 -1.95
C MET A 85 -3.64 -12.08 -1.39
N ASP A 86 -3.27 -13.03 -2.23
CA ASP A 86 -2.97 -14.40 -1.84
C ASP A 86 -1.57 -14.70 -2.38
N ALA A 87 -0.62 -14.89 -1.49
CA ALA A 87 0.78 -15.08 -1.86
C ALA A 87 1.48 -16.05 -0.90
N THR A 88 2.55 -16.67 -1.40
CA THR A 88 3.46 -17.45 -0.58
C THR A 88 4.70 -16.63 -0.30
N PHE A 89 5.00 -16.45 0.98
CA PHE A 89 6.17 -15.71 1.45
C PHE A 89 7.31 -16.68 1.79
N LYS A 90 8.53 -16.28 1.50
CA LYS A 90 9.71 -17.15 1.63
C LYS A 90 9.90 -17.74 3.02
N GLU A 91 9.58 -16.97 4.07
CA GLU A 91 9.80 -17.44 5.45
C GLU A 91 8.49 -17.83 6.16
N GLN A 92 7.37 -17.25 5.76
CA GLN A 92 6.11 -17.39 6.47
C GLN A 92 5.13 -18.36 5.83
N GLY A 93 5.37 -18.76 4.58
CA GLY A 93 4.46 -19.61 3.82
C GLY A 93 3.32 -18.83 3.19
N ARG A 94 2.26 -19.54 2.82
CA ARG A 94 1.11 -18.97 2.11
C ARG A 94 0.19 -18.21 3.06
N TRP A 95 -0.17 -17.01 2.65
CA TRP A 95 -1.08 -16.15 3.39
C TRP A 95 -1.97 -15.40 2.42
N ALA A 96 -3.29 -15.47 2.68
CA ALA A 96 -4.28 -14.70 1.94
C ALA A 96 -4.88 -13.66 2.89
N PHE A 97 -4.91 -12.40 2.47
CA PHE A 97 -5.40 -11.33 3.33
C PHE A 97 -6.16 -10.27 2.54
N ASP A 98 -7.07 -9.60 3.24
CA ASP A 98 -7.75 -8.41 2.77
C ASP A 98 -7.17 -7.21 3.51
N GLU A 99 -7.04 -6.07 2.82
CA GLU A 99 -6.60 -4.85 3.48
C GLU A 99 -7.37 -3.64 2.98
N LEU A 100 -7.46 -2.64 3.85
CA LEU A 100 -7.94 -1.32 3.48
C LEU A 100 -6.75 -0.39 3.47
N CYS A 101 -6.56 0.28 2.34
CA CYS A 101 -5.47 1.24 2.17
C CYS A 101 -6.07 2.63 2.19
N MET A 102 -5.77 3.40 3.23
CA MET A 102 -6.26 4.77 3.38
C MET A 102 -5.17 5.77 3.05
N TYR A 103 -5.53 6.76 2.26
CA TYR A 103 -4.58 7.77 1.77
C TYR A 103 -5.10 9.17 2.05
N GLU A 104 -4.19 10.05 2.45
CA GLU A 104 -4.44 11.48 2.59
C GLU A 104 -3.68 12.22 1.51
N VAL A 105 -4.37 13.13 0.81
CA VAL A 105 -3.80 13.89 -0.30
C VAL A 105 -3.66 15.36 0.12
N ALA A 106 -2.50 15.94 -0.19
CA ALA A 106 -2.25 17.37 -0.03
C ALA A 106 -1.44 17.86 -1.22
N ASP A 107 -1.83 19.00 -1.77
CA ASP A 107 -1.17 19.63 -2.92
C ASP A 107 -1.02 18.66 -4.10
N GLY A 108 -2.02 17.83 -4.34
CA GLY A 108 -2.06 16.89 -5.45
C GLY A 108 -1.16 15.66 -5.29
N LYS A 109 -0.65 15.40 -4.10
CA LYS A 109 0.22 14.27 -3.82
C LYS A 109 -0.25 13.53 -2.57
N ILE A 110 0.10 12.24 -2.48
CA ILE A 110 -0.19 11.43 -1.29
C ILE A 110 0.79 11.84 -0.19
N LYS A 111 0.24 12.36 0.90
CA LYS A 111 1.01 12.80 2.05
C LYS A 111 1.11 11.72 3.11
N LYS A 112 0.12 10.84 3.20
CA LYS A 112 0.07 9.79 4.20
C LYS A 112 -0.65 8.58 3.63
N ALA A 113 -0.12 7.41 3.90
CA ALA A 113 -0.76 6.12 3.61
C ALA A 113 -0.85 5.33 4.91
N GLN A 114 -2.00 4.73 5.17
CA GLN A 114 -2.20 3.89 6.35
C GLN A 114 -2.95 2.63 5.95
N TYR A 115 -2.45 1.49 6.42
CA TYR A 115 -2.95 0.19 6.02
C TYR A 115 -3.59 -0.53 7.18
N PHE A 116 -4.73 -1.18 6.91
CA PHE A 116 -5.50 -1.93 7.91
C PHE A 116 -5.70 -3.34 7.39
N TYR A 117 -5.16 -4.32 8.11
CA TYR A 117 -5.29 -5.74 7.79
C TYR A 117 -5.09 -6.54 9.06
N GLU A 118 -5.53 -7.80 9.03
CA GLU A 118 -5.31 -8.70 10.14
C GLU A 118 -3.85 -9.14 10.15
N VAL A 119 -3.15 -8.85 11.26
CA VAL A 119 -1.76 -9.27 11.42
C VAL A 119 -1.73 -10.75 11.76
N PRO A 120 -1.02 -11.60 10.97
CA PRO A 120 -0.99 -13.02 11.26
C PRO A 120 -0.24 -13.29 12.57
N GLU A 121 -0.72 -14.31 13.30
CA GLU A 121 0.00 -14.77 14.48
C GLU A 121 1.30 -15.44 14.03
N MET A 122 2.40 -14.84 14.45
CA MET A 122 3.74 -15.38 14.21
C MET A 122 4.13 -16.17 15.44
N GLY A 123 3.79 -17.45 15.42
CA GLY A 123 4.06 -18.35 16.53
C GLY A 123 5.53 -18.63 16.77
#